data_b3e469d5ec556525869c3461ab16bcde
#
_entry.id   b3e469d5ec556525869c3461ab16bcde
#
_cell.length_a   1.000
_cell.length_b   1.000
_cell.length_c   1.000
_cell.angle_alpha   90.00
_cell.angle_beta   90.00
_cell.angle_gamma   90.00
#
_symmetry.space_group_name_H-M   'P 1'
#
loop_
_entity.id
_entity.type
_entity.pdbx_description
1 polymer ?
#
loop_
_entity_poly.entity_id
_entity_poly.type
_entity_poly.pdbx_seq_one_letter_code
_entity_poly.pdbx_strand_id
1 'polypeptide(L)'
;TDFMLFGCTDFDQTNLSNRLSIEDVEDLIQDAIKYDSTYRAKVEKEESVLNPLDLVQKPLCGAGINSLSMDVKGDSYFCPVFRPIELGNAKQDKLRDIWLQSRPLLELRKVTWGDFPGCMKCEAFNYCNMCFARNANESDGSHLKVNKNCCEISFLNKRLVEEYRESAGTHNHSSDTVSFKVIFNPSSQPSAETQVRESS
;
A
#
# COMPACT_ATOMS: atom_id res chain seq x y z
N THR A 1 7.20 15.86 1.11
CA THR A 1 8.06 14.70 0.80
C THR A 1 7.34 13.42 1.18
N ASP A 2 7.39 12.43 0.32
CA ASP A 2 6.89 11.08 0.62
C ASP A 2 8.10 10.15 0.53
N PHE A 3 8.27 9.30 1.52
CA PHE A 3 9.26 8.25 1.45
C PHE A 3 8.61 6.89 1.48
N MET A 4 9.19 5.97 0.71
CA MET A 4 8.71 4.61 0.60
C MET A 4 9.70 3.69 1.33
N LEU A 5 9.21 2.99 2.33
CA LEU A 5 9.98 1.96 3.02
C LEU A 5 9.88 0.65 2.23
N PHE A 6 11.00 0.21 1.70
CA PHE A 6 11.06 -1.03 0.96
C PHE A 6 11.14 -2.25 1.88
N GLY A 7 10.38 -3.27 1.56
CA GLY A 7 10.53 -4.62 2.10
C GLY A 7 11.34 -5.51 1.17
N CYS A 8 11.29 -6.81 1.38
CA CYS A 8 11.87 -7.78 0.46
C CYS A 8 11.19 -7.74 -0.91
N THR A 9 11.98 -7.91 -1.97
CA THR A 9 11.49 -7.91 -3.35
C THR A 9 11.34 -9.31 -3.95
N ASP A 10 11.78 -10.32 -3.23
CA ASP A 10 11.74 -11.74 -3.61
C ASP A 10 11.41 -12.63 -2.42
N PHE A 11 11.04 -13.88 -2.69
CA PHE A 11 10.70 -14.87 -1.66
C PHE A 11 11.92 -15.37 -0.88
N ASP A 12 13.12 -15.25 -1.45
CA ASP A 12 14.38 -15.68 -0.81
C ASP A 12 14.89 -14.64 0.20
N GLN A 13 14.22 -13.47 0.27
CA GLN A 13 14.53 -12.40 1.22
C GLN A 13 15.97 -11.91 1.14
N THR A 14 16.55 -11.91 -0.07
CA THR A 14 17.98 -11.63 -0.31
C THR A 14 18.39 -10.22 0.13
N ASN A 15 17.45 -9.27 0.16
CA ASN A 15 17.70 -7.89 0.57
C ASN A 15 17.18 -7.55 1.99
N LEU A 16 16.81 -8.55 2.80
CA LEU A 16 16.29 -8.33 4.15
C LEU A 16 17.31 -7.64 5.07
N SER A 17 18.59 -7.94 4.89
CA SER A 17 19.68 -7.33 5.66
C SER A 17 19.83 -5.81 5.44
N ASN A 18 19.26 -5.29 4.35
CA ASN A 18 19.29 -3.86 4.03
C ASN A 18 18.07 -3.10 4.58
N ARG A 19 17.20 -3.79 5.33
CA ARG A 19 16.05 -3.16 5.95
C ARG A 19 16.51 -2.23 7.06
N LEU A 20 15.90 -1.03 7.11
CA LEU A 20 16.04 -0.13 8.25
C LEU A 20 15.46 -0.79 9.52
N SER A 21 16.11 -0.59 10.64
CA SER A 21 15.56 -0.95 11.94
C SER A 21 14.32 -0.09 12.25
N ILE A 22 13.55 -0.46 13.25
CA ILE A 22 12.40 0.35 13.69
C ILE A 22 12.87 1.68 14.26
N GLU A 23 14.02 1.70 14.92
CA GLU A 23 14.68 2.88 15.46
C GLU A 23 15.10 3.83 14.32
N ASP A 24 15.73 3.32 13.27
CA ASP A 24 16.10 4.14 12.09
C ASP A 24 14.85 4.74 11.42
N VAL A 25 13.75 3.98 11.36
CA VAL A 25 12.47 4.47 10.82
C VAL A 25 11.86 5.54 11.72
N GLU A 26 11.96 5.39 13.03
CA GLU A 26 11.52 6.38 14.02
C GLU A 26 12.26 7.70 13.83
N ASP A 27 13.59 7.65 13.79
CA ASP A 27 14.43 8.84 13.58
C ASP A 27 14.08 9.53 12.24
N LEU A 28 13.90 8.76 11.18
CA LEU A 28 13.51 9.28 9.86
C LEU A 28 12.16 10.01 9.90
N ILE A 29 11.16 9.47 10.60
CA ILE A 29 9.83 10.08 10.71
C ILE A 29 9.90 11.34 11.57
N GLN A 30 10.63 11.33 12.69
CA GLN A 30 10.81 12.47 13.56
C GLN A 30 11.53 13.62 12.82
N ASP A 31 12.57 13.31 12.07
CA ASP A 31 13.27 14.27 11.21
C ASP A 31 12.36 14.83 10.12
N ALA A 32 11.53 14.00 9.51
CA ALA A 32 10.54 14.45 8.52
C ALA A 32 9.52 15.42 9.14
N ILE A 33 9.01 15.13 10.32
CA ILE A 33 8.10 16.03 11.06
C ILE A 33 8.82 17.34 11.38
N LYS A 34 10.07 17.28 11.79
CA LYS A 34 10.84 18.43 12.24
C LYS A 34 11.26 19.35 11.08
N TYR A 35 11.75 18.78 9.99
CA TYR A 35 12.44 19.53 8.93
C TYR A 35 11.64 19.67 7.64
N ASP A 36 10.64 18.82 7.37
CA ASP A 36 9.82 18.90 6.16
C ASP A 36 8.44 19.48 6.49
N SER A 37 8.25 20.75 6.12
CA SER A 37 6.97 21.46 6.33
C SER A 37 5.79 20.78 5.60
N THR A 38 6.05 20.15 4.46
CA THR A 38 5.01 19.45 3.69
C THR A 38 4.57 18.17 4.41
N TYR A 39 5.54 17.42 4.97
CA TYR A 39 5.24 16.24 5.76
C TYR A 39 4.50 16.62 7.05
N ARG A 40 4.99 17.65 7.75
CA ARG A 40 4.36 18.19 8.96
C ARG A 40 2.93 18.62 8.72
N ALA A 41 2.66 19.36 7.63
CA ALA A 41 1.30 19.75 7.27
C ALA A 41 0.35 18.56 7.02
N LYS A 42 0.87 17.43 6.56
CA LYS A 42 0.10 16.19 6.44
C LYS A 42 -0.22 15.58 7.81
N VAL A 43 0.77 15.63 8.74
CA VAL A 43 0.58 15.15 10.12
C VAL A 43 -0.43 16.00 10.87
N GLU A 44 -0.41 17.33 10.66
CA GLU A 44 -1.31 18.29 11.30
C GLU A 44 -2.75 18.21 10.75
N LYS A 45 -2.88 17.83 9.48
CA LYS A 45 -4.18 17.74 8.84
C LYS A 45 -4.98 16.55 9.39
N GLU A 46 -6.12 16.84 9.96
CA GLU A 46 -7.12 15.79 10.25
C GLU A 46 -7.66 15.24 8.92
N GLU A 47 -7.32 14.00 8.61
CA GLU A 47 -7.93 13.31 7.49
C GLU A 47 -9.20 12.59 7.97
N SER A 48 -10.20 12.52 7.09
CA SER A 48 -11.42 11.78 7.37
C SER A 48 -11.10 10.32 7.70
N VAL A 49 -11.63 9.85 8.81
CA VAL A 49 -11.55 8.44 9.21
C VAL A 49 -12.12 7.57 8.11
N LEU A 50 -11.30 6.69 7.57
CA LEU A 50 -11.81 5.65 6.72
C LEU A 50 -12.58 4.66 7.59
N ASN A 51 -13.88 4.55 7.39
CA ASN A 51 -14.63 3.46 8.00
C ASN A 51 -14.15 2.15 7.35
N PRO A 52 -13.53 1.22 8.12
CA PRO A 52 -13.09 -0.05 7.57
C PRO A 52 -14.19 -0.80 6.82
N LEU A 53 -15.44 -0.72 7.25
CA LEU A 53 -16.55 -1.40 6.61
C LEU A 53 -16.77 -0.94 5.15
N ASP A 54 -16.45 0.32 4.83
CA ASP A 54 -16.55 0.84 3.46
C ASP A 54 -15.44 0.32 2.54
N LEU A 55 -14.44 -0.34 3.13
CA LEU A 55 -13.29 -0.89 2.43
C LEU A 55 -13.34 -2.40 2.22
N VAL A 56 -14.27 -3.12 2.83
CA VAL A 56 -14.35 -4.60 2.81
C VAL A 56 -14.20 -5.17 1.40
N GLN A 57 -14.87 -4.57 0.42
CA GLN A 57 -14.85 -5.02 -0.98
C GLN A 57 -13.83 -4.26 -1.86
N LYS A 58 -13.04 -3.37 -1.27
CA LYS A 58 -12.06 -2.60 -2.04
C LYS A 58 -10.72 -3.30 -2.07
N PRO A 59 -9.98 -3.20 -3.20
CA PRO A 59 -8.61 -3.72 -3.28
C PRO A 59 -7.69 -2.94 -2.33
N LEU A 60 -6.62 -3.61 -1.88
CA LEU A 60 -5.65 -3.00 -0.96
C LEU A 60 -4.87 -1.84 -1.61
N CYS A 61 -4.61 -1.94 -2.91
CA CYS A 61 -3.87 -0.92 -3.66
C CYS A 61 -4.26 -0.92 -5.14
N GLY A 62 -3.73 0.04 -5.91
CA GLY A 62 -3.99 0.16 -7.35
C GLY A 62 -3.19 -0.79 -8.24
N ALA A 63 -2.18 -1.48 -7.71
CA ALA A 63 -1.39 -2.42 -8.50
C ALA A 63 -2.27 -3.54 -9.04
N GLY A 64 -2.09 -3.89 -10.30
CA GLY A 64 -2.93 -4.86 -11.01
C GLY A 64 -4.35 -4.40 -11.31
N ILE A 65 -4.80 -3.27 -10.76
CA ILE A 65 -6.13 -2.68 -11.01
C ILE A 65 -6.04 -1.57 -12.05
N ASN A 66 -5.08 -0.66 -11.90
CA ASN A 66 -4.85 0.48 -12.80
C ASN A 66 -3.40 0.58 -13.31
N SER A 67 -2.52 -0.29 -12.84
CA SER A 67 -1.11 -0.30 -13.22
C SER A 67 -0.53 -1.72 -13.22
N LEU A 68 0.48 -1.93 -14.05
CA LEU A 68 1.40 -3.08 -14.06
C LEU A 68 2.83 -2.56 -14.06
N SER A 69 3.76 -3.40 -13.62
CA SER A 69 5.19 -3.19 -13.80
C SER A 69 5.71 -4.09 -14.89
N MET A 70 6.75 -3.62 -15.59
CA MET A 70 7.45 -4.37 -16.60
C MET A 70 8.95 -4.13 -16.46
N ASP A 71 9.74 -5.16 -16.66
CA ASP A 71 11.19 -5.01 -16.68
C ASP A 71 11.73 -4.83 -18.12
N VAL A 72 13.05 -4.63 -18.21
CA VAL A 72 13.74 -4.42 -19.50
C VAL A 72 13.72 -5.65 -20.44
N LYS A 73 13.43 -6.83 -19.88
CA LYS A 73 13.27 -8.06 -20.67
C LYS A 73 11.86 -8.20 -21.23
N GLY A 74 10.93 -7.39 -20.76
CA GLY A 74 9.50 -7.43 -21.14
C GLY A 74 8.66 -8.28 -20.19
N ASP A 75 9.24 -8.84 -19.15
CA ASP A 75 8.51 -9.61 -18.15
C ASP A 75 7.62 -8.68 -17.34
N SER A 76 6.35 -9.02 -17.24
CA SER A 76 5.32 -8.21 -16.60
C SER A 76 5.00 -8.73 -15.21
N TYR A 77 4.82 -7.83 -14.27
CA TYR A 77 4.59 -8.12 -12.86
C TYR A 77 3.43 -7.29 -12.32
N PHE A 78 2.84 -7.75 -11.24
CA PHE A 78 1.76 -7.04 -10.56
C PHE A 78 2.20 -5.64 -10.08
N CYS A 79 3.40 -5.55 -9.47
CA CYS A 79 4.05 -4.30 -9.09
C CYS A 79 5.58 -4.49 -9.01
N PRO A 80 6.38 -3.40 -8.90
CA PRO A 80 7.84 -3.51 -8.88
C PRO A 80 8.40 -4.36 -7.74
N VAL A 81 7.69 -4.43 -6.62
CA VAL A 81 8.10 -5.18 -5.42
C VAL A 81 7.46 -6.56 -5.31
N PHE A 82 6.66 -6.99 -6.29
CA PHE A 82 6.05 -8.32 -6.34
C PHE A 82 6.48 -9.04 -7.61
N ARG A 83 7.76 -9.39 -7.68
CA ARG A 83 8.42 -9.96 -8.84
C ARG A 83 8.40 -11.49 -8.95
N PRO A 84 8.20 -12.28 -7.87
CA PRO A 84 8.23 -13.73 -7.98
C PRO A 84 7.12 -14.34 -8.84
N ILE A 85 6.06 -13.57 -9.14
CA ILE A 85 4.94 -14.00 -9.98
C ILE A 85 4.97 -13.20 -11.28
N GLU A 86 5.37 -13.85 -12.37
CA GLU A 86 5.29 -13.30 -13.72
C GLU A 86 3.85 -13.41 -14.25
N LEU A 87 3.42 -12.34 -14.92
CA LEU A 87 2.07 -12.25 -15.48
C LEU A 87 2.04 -12.57 -16.97
N GLY A 88 3.19 -12.52 -17.64
CA GLY A 88 3.42 -12.70 -19.06
C GLY A 88 4.57 -11.82 -19.56
N ASN A 89 4.95 -11.95 -20.81
CA ASN A 89 6.06 -11.19 -21.41
C ASN A 89 5.58 -10.38 -22.63
N ALA A 90 5.72 -9.06 -22.57
CA ALA A 90 5.23 -8.13 -23.60
C ALA A 90 5.95 -8.22 -24.95
N LYS A 91 7.07 -8.97 -25.05
CA LYS A 91 7.70 -9.30 -26.33
C LYS A 91 7.05 -10.50 -27.02
N GLN A 92 6.31 -11.31 -26.29
CA GLN A 92 5.67 -12.55 -26.76
C GLN A 92 4.15 -12.42 -26.75
N ASP A 93 3.59 -11.73 -25.78
CA ASP A 93 2.18 -11.60 -25.52
C ASP A 93 1.69 -10.17 -25.80
N LYS A 94 0.44 -10.03 -26.20
CA LYS A 94 -0.17 -8.69 -26.26
C LYS A 94 -0.43 -8.21 -24.83
N LEU A 95 -0.06 -6.98 -24.51
CA LEU A 95 -0.27 -6.38 -23.19
C LEU A 95 -1.75 -6.47 -22.76
N ARG A 96 -2.69 -6.35 -23.70
CA ARG A 96 -4.11 -6.54 -23.46
C ARG A 96 -4.43 -7.94 -22.91
N ASP A 97 -3.79 -8.97 -23.46
CA ASP A 97 -4.05 -10.37 -23.07
C ASP A 97 -3.43 -10.64 -21.69
N ILE A 98 -2.23 -10.12 -21.42
CA ILE A 98 -1.64 -10.14 -20.05
C ILE A 98 -2.62 -9.48 -19.07
N TRP A 99 -3.15 -8.30 -19.41
CA TRP A 99 -4.05 -7.55 -18.53
C TRP A 99 -5.38 -8.24 -18.27
N LEU A 100 -5.96 -8.87 -19.29
CA LEU A 100 -7.31 -9.43 -19.23
C LEU A 100 -7.34 -10.93 -18.89
N GLN A 101 -6.26 -11.68 -19.16
CA GLN A 101 -6.30 -13.14 -19.16
C GLN A 101 -5.24 -13.77 -18.26
N SER A 102 -4.24 -13.01 -17.78
CA SER A 102 -3.23 -13.56 -16.87
C SER A 102 -3.90 -14.07 -15.59
N ARG A 103 -3.89 -15.39 -15.42
CA ARG A 103 -4.52 -16.06 -14.28
C ARG A 103 -3.99 -15.55 -12.93
N PRO A 104 -2.66 -15.41 -12.71
CA PRO A 104 -2.16 -14.85 -11.46
C PRO A 104 -2.68 -13.43 -11.20
N LEU A 105 -2.77 -12.60 -12.23
CA LEU A 105 -3.30 -11.25 -12.10
C LEU A 105 -4.77 -11.23 -11.70
N LEU A 106 -5.58 -12.11 -12.33
CA LEU A 106 -7.01 -12.23 -12.02
C LEU A 106 -7.25 -12.72 -10.58
N GLU A 107 -6.41 -13.62 -10.08
CA GLU A 107 -6.50 -14.08 -8.68
C GLU A 107 -6.10 -12.98 -7.70
N LEU A 108 -5.01 -12.26 -7.97
CA LEU A 108 -4.57 -11.15 -7.10
C LEU A 108 -5.59 -10.00 -7.05
N ARG A 109 -6.32 -9.75 -8.14
CA ARG A 109 -7.40 -8.75 -8.19
C ARG A 109 -8.58 -9.06 -7.26
N LYS A 110 -8.75 -10.31 -6.87
CA LYS A 110 -9.82 -10.72 -5.94
C LYS A 110 -9.50 -10.37 -4.49
N VAL A 111 -8.22 -10.11 -4.19
CA VAL A 111 -7.80 -9.80 -2.82
C VAL A 111 -8.28 -8.41 -2.42
N THR A 112 -9.04 -8.36 -1.35
CA THR A 112 -9.66 -7.16 -0.80
C THR A 112 -9.29 -6.96 0.67
N TRP A 113 -9.68 -5.84 1.23
CA TRP A 113 -9.54 -5.62 2.67
C TRP A 113 -10.34 -6.65 3.50
N GLY A 114 -11.44 -7.19 2.97
CA GLY A 114 -12.23 -8.22 3.64
C GLY A 114 -11.47 -9.52 3.93
N ASP A 115 -10.39 -9.80 3.19
CA ASP A 115 -9.52 -10.95 3.43
C ASP A 115 -8.61 -10.77 4.66
N PHE A 116 -8.62 -9.58 5.27
CA PHE A 116 -7.82 -9.22 6.44
C PHE A 116 -8.68 -8.77 7.63
N PRO A 117 -9.56 -9.63 8.17
CA PRO A 117 -10.53 -9.24 9.20
C PRO A 117 -9.88 -8.76 10.50
N GLY A 118 -8.66 -9.22 10.83
CA GLY A 118 -7.89 -8.73 11.97
C GLY A 118 -7.41 -7.30 11.77
N CYS A 119 -6.99 -6.95 10.54
CA CYS A 119 -6.55 -5.60 10.20
C CYS A 119 -7.70 -4.61 10.21
N MET A 120 -8.89 -5.03 9.81
CA MET A 120 -10.11 -4.20 9.82
C MET A 120 -10.54 -3.74 11.23
N LYS A 121 -10.05 -4.43 12.27
CA LYS A 121 -10.31 -4.11 13.69
C LYS A 121 -9.07 -3.53 14.39
N CYS A 122 -7.99 -3.30 13.65
CA CYS A 122 -6.72 -2.84 14.21
C CYS A 122 -6.79 -1.34 14.55
N GLU A 123 -6.38 -0.97 15.74
CA GLU A 123 -6.32 0.45 16.17
C GLU A 123 -5.33 1.30 15.36
N ALA A 124 -4.29 0.66 14.76
CA ALA A 124 -3.37 1.33 13.85
C ALA A 124 -3.81 1.27 12.39
N PHE A 125 -5.06 0.87 12.09
CA PHE A 125 -5.55 0.71 10.72
C PHE A 125 -5.36 1.96 9.87
N ASN A 126 -5.68 3.11 10.42
CA ASN A 126 -5.59 4.39 9.74
C ASN A 126 -4.14 4.87 9.48
N TYR A 127 -3.19 4.29 10.18
CA TYR A 127 -1.75 4.56 10.04
C TYR A 127 -1.03 3.46 9.25
N CYS A 128 -1.79 2.48 8.71
CA CYS A 128 -1.23 1.27 8.15
C CYS A 128 -1.08 1.35 6.64
N ASN A 129 0.13 1.02 6.16
CA ASN A 129 0.46 0.85 4.75
C ASN A 129 0.66 -0.64 4.43
N MET A 130 -0.34 -1.47 4.75
CA MET A 130 -0.26 -2.88 4.45
C MET A 130 -0.05 -3.10 2.95
N CYS A 131 0.90 -3.99 2.63
CA CYS A 131 1.26 -4.35 1.28
C CYS A 131 1.29 -5.87 1.14
N PHE A 132 0.37 -6.42 0.35
CA PHE A 132 0.33 -7.88 0.16
C PHE A 132 1.55 -8.42 -0.60
N ALA A 133 2.27 -7.61 -1.38
CA ALA A 133 3.54 -7.99 -1.96
C ALA A 133 4.61 -8.21 -0.87
N ARG A 134 4.70 -7.31 0.11
CA ARG A 134 5.57 -7.50 1.29
C ARG A 134 5.10 -8.69 2.14
N ASN A 135 3.79 -8.87 2.28
CA ASN A 135 3.26 -10.05 2.94
C ASN A 135 3.81 -11.32 2.27
N ALA A 136 3.67 -11.45 0.96
CA ALA A 136 4.11 -12.62 0.21
C ALA A 136 5.64 -12.82 0.27
N ASN A 137 6.40 -11.76 0.00
CA ASN A 137 7.87 -11.84 -0.04
C ASN A 137 8.49 -12.22 1.31
N GLU A 138 7.83 -11.89 2.41
CA GLU A 138 8.35 -12.15 3.76
C GLU A 138 7.58 -13.24 4.51
N SER A 139 6.74 -14.00 3.82
CA SER A 139 5.88 -15.05 4.41
C SER A 139 5.72 -16.26 3.50
N ASP A 140 6.80 -16.79 2.96
CA ASP A 140 6.83 -18.01 2.14
C ASP A 140 5.85 -17.97 0.95
N GLY A 141 5.68 -16.80 0.33
CA GLY A 141 4.78 -16.59 -0.80
C GLY A 141 3.31 -16.31 -0.43
N SER A 142 2.96 -16.34 0.85
CA SER A 142 1.59 -16.10 1.29
C SER A 142 1.25 -14.61 1.38
N HIS A 143 0.57 -14.07 0.38
CA HIS A 143 0.13 -12.67 0.35
C HIS A 143 -0.98 -12.34 1.37
N LEU A 144 -1.66 -13.36 1.92
CA LEU A 144 -2.68 -13.18 2.97
C LEU A 144 -2.13 -13.22 4.39
N LYS A 145 -0.85 -13.58 4.58
CA LYS A 145 -0.21 -13.56 5.89
C LYS A 145 0.37 -12.19 6.17
N VAL A 146 -0.22 -11.49 7.13
CA VAL A 146 0.16 -10.11 7.47
C VAL A 146 1.62 -10.02 7.88
N ASN A 147 2.35 -9.08 7.29
CA ASN A 147 3.76 -8.82 7.57
C ASN A 147 3.91 -8.09 8.91
N LYS A 148 4.67 -8.66 9.86
CA LYS A 148 4.88 -8.09 11.19
C LYS A 148 5.55 -6.72 11.16
N ASN A 149 6.56 -6.56 10.31
CA ASN A 149 7.26 -5.27 10.19
C ASN A 149 6.33 -4.16 9.66
N CYS A 150 5.36 -4.48 8.79
CA CYS A 150 4.32 -3.51 8.43
C CYS A 150 3.47 -3.10 9.63
N CYS A 151 3.13 -4.05 10.53
CA CYS A 151 2.41 -3.74 11.75
C CYS A 151 3.23 -2.84 12.68
N GLU A 152 4.49 -3.20 12.94
CA GLU A 152 5.40 -2.42 13.80
C GLU A 152 5.53 -0.97 13.34
N ILE A 153 5.75 -0.76 12.03
CA ILE A 153 5.81 0.58 11.43
C ILE A 153 4.46 1.31 11.57
N SER A 154 3.35 0.60 11.44
CA SER A 154 2.02 1.23 11.56
C SER A 154 1.72 1.70 12.99
N PHE A 155 2.10 0.92 13.99
CA PHE A 155 2.00 1.32 15.39
C PHE A 155 2.97 2.45 15.74
N LEU A 156 4.19 2.41 15.18
CA LEU A 156 5.15 3.51 15.30
C LEU A 156 4.58 4.81 14.74
N ASN A 157 4.05 4.78 13.50
CA ASN A 157 3.41 5.94 12.87
C ASN A 157 2.27 6.50 13.72
N LYS A 158 1.39 5.61 14.25
CA LYS A 158 0.30 6.01 15.13
C LYS A 158 0.86 6.78 16.33
N ARG A 159 1.79 6.19 17.07
CA ARG A 159 2.41 6.81 18.25
C ARG A 159 3.01 8.17 17.95
N LEU A 160 3.88 8.27 16.96
CA LEU A 160 4.59 9.52 16.63
C LEU A 160 3.64 10.66 16.20
N VAL A 161 2.60 10.33 15.44
CA VAL A 161 1.59 11.30 15.01
C VAL A 161 0.76 11.79 16.20
N GLU A 162 0.35 10.88 17.08
CA GLU A 162 -0.43 11.22 18.28
C GLU A 162 0.42 12.08 19.25
N GLU A 163 1.65 11.69 19.54
CA GLU A 163 2.61 12.46 20.36
C GLU A 163 2.84 13.87 19.80
N TYR A 164 3.04 13.99 18.49
CA TYR A 164 3.22 15.28 17.86
C TYR A 164 1.99 16.18 18.01
N ARG A 165 0.79 15.66 17.78
CA ARG A 165 -0.47 16.42 17.92
C ARG A 165 -0.75 16.85 19.34
N GLU A 166 -0.48 16.00 20.32
CA GLU A 166 -0.58 16.35 21.72
C GLU A 166 0.36 17.51 22.09
N SER A 167 1.61 17.45 21.63
CA SER A 167 2.61 18.48 21.87
C SER A 167 2.30 19.80 21.16
N ALA A 168 1.70 19.75 19.98
CA ALA A 168 1.33 20.93 19.19
C ALA A 168 0.06 21.63 19.69
N GLY A 169 -0.64 21.06 20.69
CA GLY A 169 -1.86 21.65 21.27
C GLY A 169 -3.06 21.67 20.33
N THR A 170 -3.06 20.82 19.31
CA THR A 170 -4.17 20.67 18.34
C THR A 170 -5.31 19.83 18.92
N HIS A 171 -5.66 20.04 20.20
CA HIS A 171 -6.86 19.47 20.78
C HIS A 171 -8.10 20.27 20.39
N ASN A 172 -8.62 20.04 19.19
CA ASN A 172 -10.03 20.28 18.95
C ASN A 172 -10.77 19.00 19.34
N HIS A 173 -11.57 19.09 20.40
CA HIS A 173 -12.49 18.05 20.84
C HIS A 173 -13.58 17.84 19.77
N SER A 174 -13.28 17.07 18.75
CA SER A 174 -14.27 16.31 18.02
C SER A 174 -13.80 14.86 18.00
N SER A 175 -14.70 13.94 18.26
CA SER A 175 -14.49 12.50 18.38
C SER A 175 -14.12 11.82 17.06
N ASP A 176 -13.40 12.49 16.18
CA ASP A 176 -13.07 12.03 14.84
C ASP A 176 -11.59 11.60 14.81
N THR A 177 -11.41 10.32 14.78
CA THR A 177 -10.14 9.61 14.64
C THR A 177 -9.52 9.85 13.26
N VAL A 178 -8.24 10.05 13.17
CA VAL A 178 -7.54 10.50 11.95
C VAL A 178 -6.79 9.37 11.25
N SER A 179 -6.78 9.38 9.92
CA SER A 179 -6.21 8.34 9.09
C SER A 179 -4.91 8.79 8.39
N PHE A 180 -3.83 8.01 8.58
CA PHE A 180 -2.61 8.09 7.77
C PHE A 180 -2.57 6.94 6.78
N LYS A 181 -2.96 7.20 5.54
CA LYS A 181 -2.57 6.35 4.43
C LYS A 181 -1.53 7.09 3.60
N VAL A 182 -0.37 6.45 3.39
CA VAL A 182 0.50 6.84 2.28
C VAL A 182 -0.36 6.81 1.03
N ILE A 183 -0.50 7.96 0.41
CA ILE A 183 -1.50 8.27 -0.60
C ILE A 183 -1.22 7.43 -1.85
N PHE A 184 -2.01 6.39 -2.04
CA PHE A 184 -2.45 6.06 -3.39
C PHE A 184 -3.64 6.98 -3.68
N ASN A 185 -3.42 7.99 -4.51
CA ASN A 185 -4.46 8.92 -4.93
C ASN A 185 -5.55 8.17 -5.71
N PRO A 186 -6.77 7.96 -5.17
CA PRO A 186 -7.83 7.27 -5.89
C PRO A 186 -8.55 8.14 -6.92
N SER A 187 -8.09 9.38 -7.14
CA SER A 187 -8.76 10.35 -8.02
C SER A 187 -8.56 10.11 -9.53
N SER A 188 -8.05 8.94 -9.94
CA SER A 188 -8.01 8.53 -11.34
C SER A 188 -8.83 7.25 -11.60
N GLN A 189 -10.02 7.14 -11.04
CA GLN A 189 -10.96 6.16 -11.57
C GLN A 189 -11.50 6.71 -12.89
N PRO A 190 -11.28 6.02 -14.04
CA PRO A 190 -12.06 6.34 -15.24
C PRO A 190 -13.51 5.99 -14.93
N SER A 191 -14.41 6.97 -15.09
CA SER A 191 -15.84 6.75 -15.09
C SER A 191 -16.17 5.58 -16.02
N ALA A 192 -16.91 4.61 -15.51
CA ALA A 192 -17.39 3.46 -16.27
C ALA A 192 -18.48 3.93 -17.25
N GLU A 193 -18.07 4.56 -18.33
CA GLU A 193 -18.89 4.82 -19.53
C GLU A 193 -17.95 4.98 -20.74
N THR A 194 -17.46 3.86 -21.22
CA THR A 194 -17.03 3.79 -22.62
C THR A 194 -17.88 2.71 -23.29
N GLN A 195 -19.00 3.16 -23.81
CA GLN A 195 -19.82 2.40 -24.75
C GLN A 195 -18.93 1.89 -25.88
N VAL A 196 -18.89 0.59 -26.02
CA VAL A 196 -18.38 -0.09 -27.20
C VAL A 196 -19.24 0.38 -28.39
N ARG A 197 -18.72 1.27 -29.23
CA ARG A 197 -19.26 1.45 -30.58
C ARG A 197 -18.72 0.33 -31.42
N GLU A 198 -19.57 -0.64 -31.69
CA GLU A 198 -19.43 -1.53 -32.84
C GLU A 198 -19.56 -0.67 -34.10
N SER A 199 -18.53 -0.67 -34.90
CA SER A 199 -18.60 -0.20 -36.30
C SER A 199 -18.23 -1.36 -37.22
N SER A 200 -19.17 -1.67 -38.05
CA SER A 200 -19.24 -2.57 -39.19
C SER A 200 -17.99 -2.56 -40.06
#